data_48397147011b75ae1e882b868dfb23d3
#
_entry.id   48397147011b75ae1e882b868dfb23d3
#
_cell.length_a   1.000
_cell.length_b   1.000
_cell.length_c   1.000
_cell.angle_alpha   90.00
_cell.angle_beta   90.00
_cell.angle_gamma   90.00
#
_symmetry.space_group_name_H-M   'P 1'
#
loop_
_entity.id
_entity.type
_entity.pdbx_description
1 polymer ?
#
loop_
_entity_poly.entity_id
_entity_poly.type
_entity_poly.pdbx_seq_one_letter_code
_entity_poly.pdbx_strand_id
1 'polypeptide(L)'
;MSLLIVGLSAVSCAQNRVSQTEFKKLMKDPSAQIVDVRTANEVAQGKISGSMNIDYFSPTFVATAQKKLDKTKPVLVYCAAGGRSASAAKDLKKAGFKKVYDLEGGYDAWKD
;
A
#
# COMPACT_ATOMS: atom_id res chain seq x y z
N MET A 1 -33.74 3.95 -14.61
CA MET A 1 -33.13 3.22 -14.54
C MET A 1 -31.73 3.29 -14.51
N SER A 2 -31.12 3.45 -14.84
CA SER A 2 -29.81 3.62 -15.06
C SER A 2 -29.07 4.19 -13.92
N LEU A 3 -29.56 4.95 -13.28
CA LEU A 3 -28.98 5.59 -12.24
C LEU A 3 -27.95 4.89 -11.56
N LEU A 4 -28.20 3.80 -11.23
CA LEU A 4 -27.34 3.06 -10.53
C LEU A 4 -25.96 3.32 -10.87
N ILE A 5 -25.68 3.28 -11.86
CA ILE A 5 -24.41 3.40 -12.36
C ILE A 5 -23.68 4.42 -11.67
N VAL A 6 -24.25 5.41 -11.45
CA VAL A 6 -23.68 6.47 -10.81
C VAL A 6 -22.89 6.15 -9.63
N GLY A 7 -23.42 5.49 -8.76
CA GLY A 7 -22.75 5.25 -7.55
C GLY A 7 -21.35 4.80 -7.69
N LEU A 8 -21.09 4.12 -8.70
CA LEU A 8 -19.81 3.63 -8.89
C LEU A 8 -18.78 4.63 -9.05
N SER A 9 -19.05 5.61 -9.72
CA SER A 9 -18.04 6.59 -10.01
C SER A 9 -17.51 7.15 -8.72
N ALA A 10 -18.17 6.91 -7.67
CA ALA A 10 -17.78 7.53 -6.43
C ALA A 10 -16.53 6.85 -5.93
N VAL A 11 -16.15 5.85 -6.56
CA VAL A 11 -14.98 5.16 -6.20
C VAL A 11 -13.88 6.14 -6.17
N SER A 12 -13.22 6.30 -5.12
CA SER A 12 -12.15 7.24 -5.01
C SER A 12 -10.90 6.57 -4.51
N CYS A 13 -9.87 7.33 -4.34
CA CYS A 13 -8.61 6.80 -3.89
C CYS A 13 -8.75 6.28 -2.50
N ALA A 14 -9.71 6.74 -1.77
CA ALA A 14 -9.90 6.31 -0.41
C ALA A 14 -10.14 4.82 -0.36
N GLN A 15 -10.52 4.23 -1.47
CA GLN A 15 -10.74 2.82 -1.52
C GLN A 15 -9.52 2.00 -1.27
N ASN A 16 -8.37 2.56 -1.43
CA ASN A 16 -7.14 1.82 -1.20
C ASN A 16 -6.78 1.82 0.28
N ARG A 17 -7.38 2.74 1.05
CA ARG A 17 -7.01 2.87 2.46
C ARG A 17 -7.80 1.92 3.33
N VAL A 18 -7.12 1.18 4.19
CA VAL A 18 -7.78 0.23 5.08
C VAL A 18 -7.32 0.47 6.52
N SER A 19 -8.14 0.04 7.46
CA SER A 19 -7.83 0.17 8.88
C SER A 19 -6.70 -0.80 9.26
N GLN A 20 -6.12 -0.59 10.41
CA GLN A 20 -5.10 -1.48 10.93
C GLN A 20 -5.64 -2.89 11.09
N THR A 21 -6.88 -3.02 11.56
CA THR A 21 -7.52 -4.32 11.72
C THR A 21 -7.62 -5.04 10.38
N GLU A 22 -8.05 -4.33 9.35
CA GLU A 22 -8.20 -4.93 8.03
C GLU A 22 -6.82 -5.26 7.43
N PHE A 23 -5.85 -4.38 7.64
CA PHE A 23 -4.49 -4.59 7.14
C PHE A 23 -3.92 -5.88 7.73
N LYS A 24 -4.12 -6.09 9.03
CA LYS A 24 -3.66 -7.31 9.69
C LYS A 24 -4.31 -8.55 9.13
N LYS A 25 -5.58 -8.45 8.78
CA LYS A 25 -6.30 -9.58 8.19
C LYS A 25 -5.69 -9.90 6.83
N LEU A 26 -5.45 -8.87 6.04
CA LEU A 26 -4.88 -9.05 4.70
C LEU A 26 -3.47 -9.64 4.78
N MET A 27 -2.73 -9.34 5.83
CA MET A 27 -1.39 -9.87 6.00
C MET A 27 -1.38 -11.39 6.19
N LYS A 28 -2.52 -11.97 6.53
CA LYS A 28 -2.59 -13.41 6.74
C LYS A 28 -2.58 -14.18 5.44
N ASP A 29 -2.85 -13.51 4.33
CA ASP A 29 -2.79 -14.15 3.01
C ASP A 29 -1.31 -14.39 2.72
N PRO A 30 -0.89 -15.63 2.53
CA PRO A 30 0.53 -15.92 2.29
C PRO A 30 1.07 -15.29 1.00
N SER A 31 0.19 -14.87 0.10
CA SER A 31 0.65 -14.22 -1.13
C SER A 31 0.74 -12.71 -0.98
N ALA A 32 0.32 -12.14 0.16
CA ALA A 32 0.38 -10.70 0.36
C ALA A 32 1.82 -10.21 0.39
N GLN A 33 2.06 -9.09 -0.28
CA GLN A 33 3.38 -8.49 -0.37
C GLN A 33 3.34 -7.20 0.41
N ILE A 34 4.04 -7.13 1.55
CA ILE A 34 4.01 -5.97 2.41
C ILE A 34 5.16 -5.06 2.06
N VAL A 35 4.87 -3.82 1.72
CA VAL A 35 5.87 -2.87 1.26
C VAL A 35 5.93 -1.63 2.14
N ASP A 36 7.10 -1.39 2.71
CA ASP A 36 7.37 -0.21 3.51
C ASP A 36 7.97 0.82 2.56
N VAL A 37 7.24 1.91 2.32
CA VAL A 37 7.72 2.90 1.35
C VAL A 37 8.44 4.08 2.02
N ARG A 38 8.86 3.89 3.27
CA ARG A 38 9.62 4.90 3.99
C ARG A 38 11.08 4.86 3.57
N THR A 39 11.88 5.76 4.12
CA THR A 39 13.31 5.78 3.83
C THR A 39 14.02 4.66 4.60
N ALA A 40 15.21 4.34 4.18
CA ALA A 40 16.01 3.31 4.85
C ALA A 40 16.29 3.67 6.31
N ASN A 41 16.48 4.95 6.61
CA ASN A 41 16.73 5.37 7.97
C ASN A 41 15.52 5.14 8.87
N GLU A 42 14.33 5.42 8.35
CA GLU A 42 13.12 5.17 9.11
C GLU A 42 12.94 3.67 9.38
N VAL A 43 13.19 2.86 8.36
CA VAL A 43 13.06 1.41 8.48
C VAL A 43 14.02 0.85 9.51
N ALA A 44 15.21 1.44 9.60
CA ALA A 44 16.21 0.99 10.57
C ALA A 44 15.74 1.19 12.01
N GLN A 45 14.78 2.08 12.23
CA GLN A 45 14.27 2.35 13.58
C GLN A 45 13.14 1.37 13.94
N GLY A 46 12.70 0.56 13.00
CA GLY A 46 11.64 -0.41 13.25
C GLY A 46 10.74 -0.51 12.02
N LYS A 47 10.13 -1.65 11.81
CA LYS A 47 9.25 -1.88 10.68
C LYS A 47 8.23 -2.96 11.01
N ILE A 48 7.24 -3.10 10.13
CA ILE A 48 6.29 -4.20 10.25
C ILE A 48 7.02 -5.46 9.79
N SER A 49 6.97 -6.50 10.59
CA SER A 49 7.64 -7.75 10.28
C SER A 49 7.21 -8.28 8.92
N GLY A 50 8.16 -8.71 8.14
CA GLY A 50 7.88 -9.27 6.81
C GLY A 50 7.80 -8.25 5.69
N SER A 51 7.96 -6.95 5.99
CA SER A 51 7.85 -5.95 4.96
C SER A 51 9.15 -5.80 4.17
N MET A 52 8.99 -5.41 2.91
CA MET A 52 10.10 -5.13 2.00
C MET A 52 10.17 -3.61 1.85
N ASN A 53 11.36 -3.06 1.90
CA ASN A 53 11.51 -1.60 1.78
C ASN A 53 11.72 -1.17 0.33
N ILE A 54 10.86 -0.30 -0.16
CA ILE A 54 11.06 0.35 -1.46
C ILE A 54 10.71 1.80 -1.21
N ASP A 55 11.73 2.64 -1.13
CA ASP A 55 11.59 4.05 -0.76
C ASP A 55 10.80 4.84 -1.81
N TYR A 56 9.68 5.43 -1.41
CA TYR A 56 8.84 6.18 -2.33
C TYR A 56 9.53 7.42 -2.87
N PHE A 57 10.51 7.95 -2.16
CA PHE A 57 11.23 9.14 -2.65
C PHE A 57 12.24 8.78 -3.73
N SER A 58 12.49 7.51 -3.96
CA SER A 58 13.38 7.11 -5.04
C SER A 58 12.73 7.44 -6.39
N PRO A 59 13.44 8.06 -7.30
CA PRO A 59 12.90 8.36 -8.63
C PRO A 59 12.57 7.10 -9.43
N THR A 60 13.06 5.95 -9.00
CA THR A 60 12.78 4.70 -9.69
C THR A 60 11.81 3.83 -8.89
N PHE A 61 11.01 4.43 -8.02
CA PHE A 61 10.09 3.67 -7.17
C PHE A 61 9.22 2.67 -7.96
N VAL A 62 8.52 3.13 -8.96
CA VAL A 62 7.62 2.28 -9.72
C VAL A 62 8.39 1.19 -10.46
N ALA A 63 9.51 1.53 -11.08
CA ALA A 63 10.30 0.54 -11.80
C ALA A 63 10.81 -0.55 -10.86
N THR A 64 11.26 -0.15 -9.67
CA THR A 64 11.74 -1.10 -8.68
C THR A 64 10.61 -2.00 -8.20
N ALA A 65 9.44 -1.41 -7.95
CA ALA A 65 8.28 -2.18 -7.52
C ALA A 65 7.88 -3.20 -8.58
N GLN A 66 7.90 -2.80 -9.85
CA GLN A 66 7.54 -3.71 -10.93
C GLN A 66 8.50 -4.89 -11.05
N LYS A 67 9.74 -4.68 -10.66
CA LYS A 67 10.72 -5.76 -10.71
C LYS A 67 10.58 -6.69 -9.52
N LYS A 68 10.25 -6.16 -8.37
CA LYS A 68 10.25 -6.95 -7.13
C LYS A 68 8.90 -7.53 -6.72
N LEU A 69 7.83 -7.01 -7.26
CA LEU A 69 6.49 -7.42 -6.83
C LEU A 69 5.71 -8.08 -7.96
N ASP A 70 4.79 -8.94 -7.57
CA ASP A 70 3.92 -9.63 -8.52
C ASP A 70 2.62 -8.82 -8.61
N LYS A 71 2.28 -8.35 -9.81
CA LYS A 71 1.11 -7.52 -10.02
C LYS A 71 -0.22 -8.23 -9.76
N THR A 72 -0.21 -9.55 -9.77
CA THR A 72 -1.44 -10.31 -9.58
C THR A 72 -1.72 -10.63 -8.13
N LYS A 73 -0.79 -10.34 -7.23
CA LYS A 73 -0.95 -10.62 -5.81
C LYS A 73 -1.17 -9.33 -5.01
N PRO A 74 -1.82 -9.43 -3.86
CA PRO A 74 -2.11 -8.23 -3.07
C PRO A 74 -0.83 -7.51 -2.63
N VAL A 75 -0.83 -6.20 -2.69
CA VAL A 75 0.27 -5.37 -2.21
C VAL A 75 -0.26 -4.54 -1.07
N LEU A 76 0.39 -4.62 0.07
CA LEU A 76 0.00 -3.89 1.27
C LEU A 76 1.09 -2.86 1.53
N VAL A 77 0.76 -1.58 1.34
CA VAL A 77 1.77 -0.52 1.48
C VAL A 77 1.57 0.31 2.72
N TYR A 78 2.63 0.79 3.30
CA TYR A 78 2.53 1.70 4.42
C TYR A 78 3.73 2.65 4.46
N CYS A 79 3.53 3.79 5.10
CA CYS A 79 4.61 4.73 5.37
C CYS A 79 4.50 5.13 6.84
N ALA A 80 5.02 6.29 7.21
CA ALA A 80 4.99 6.71 8.61
C ALA A 80 3.59 7.13 9.04
N ALA A 81 2.97 8.02 8.31
CA ALA A 81 1.67 8.58 8.69
C ALA A 81 0.56 8.40 7.65
N GLY A 82 0.88 7.96 6.46
CA GLY A 82 -0.13 7.69 5.44
C GLY A 82 -0.03 8.49 4.15
N GLY A 83 0.74 9.56 4.13
CA GLY A 83 0.84 10.40 2.94
C GLY A 83 1.56 9.77 1.77
N ARG A 84 2.77 9.29 2.02
CA ARG A 84 3.57 8.67 0.96
C ARG A 84 2.92 7.38 0.47
N SER A 85 2.34 6.61 1.38
CA SER A 85 1.75 5.35 0.98
C SER A 85 0.47 5.55 0.18
N ALA A 86 -0.27 6.62 0.43
CA ALA A 86 -1.44 6.93 -0.38
C ALA A 86 -1.03 7.21 -1.83
N SER A 87 0.04 7.98 -2.01
CA SER A 87 0.56 8.28 -3.33
C SER A 87 1.15 7.04 -3.98
N ALA A 88 1.88 6.25 -3.21
CA ALA A 88 2.47 5.02 -3.71
C ALA A 88 1.38 4.05 -4.19
N ALA A 89 0.29 3.92 -3.43
CA ALA A 89 -0.79 3.03 -3.81
C ALA A 89 -1.40 3.46 -5.14
N LYS A 90 -1.55 4.76 -5.33
CA LYS A 90 -2.11 5.28 -6.55
C LYS A 90 -1.19 4.98 -7.72
N ASP A 91 0.11 5.22 -7.54
CA ASP A 91 1.08 4.97 -8.60
C ASP A 91 1.14 3.48 -8.96
N LEU A 92 1.07 2.62 -7.97
CA LEU A 92 1.11 1.18 -8.22
C LEU A 92 -0.13 0.71 -8.96
N LYS A 93 -1.31 1.24 -8.60
CA LYS A 93 -2.51 0.88 -9.33
C LYS A 93 -2.42 1.31 -10.79
N LYS A 94 -1.87 2.50 -11.04
CA LYS A 94 -1.71 2.96 -12.40
C LYS A 94 -0.74 2.08 -13.16
N ALA A 95 0.22 1.49 -12.47
CA ALA A 95 1.21 0.63 -13.10
C ALA A 95 0.70 -0.79 -13.33
N GLY A 96 -0.55 -1.07 -12.96
CA GLY A 96 -1.15 -2.36 -13.25
C GLY A 96 -1.27 -3.32 -12.09
N PHE A 97 -0.92 -2.87 -10.87
CA PHE A 97 -1.08 -3.72 -9.71
C PHE A 97 -2.58 -3.81 -9.39
N LYS A 98 -3.10 -5.01 -9.30
CA LYS A 98 -4.54 -5.23 -9.19
C LYS A 98 -5.13 -4.91 -7.84
N LYS A 99 -4.48 -5.33 -6.78
CA LYS A 99 -4.99 -5.13 -5.44
C LYS A 99 -3.94 -4.43 -4.61
N VAL A 100 -4.17 -3.17 -4.28
CA VAL A 100 -3.23 -2.39 -3.49
C VAL A 100 -3.98 -1.80 -2.31
N TYR A 101 -3.47 -2.02 -1.11
CA TYR A 101 -4.09 -1.53 0.12
C TYR A 101 -3.10 -0.69 0.90
N ASP A 102 -3.57 0.44 1.41
CA ASP A 102 -2.75 1.43 2.08
C ASP A 102 -3.15 1.50 3.55
N LEU A 103 -2.21 1.35 4.46
CA LEU A 103 -2.49 1.34 5.89
C LEU A 103 -2.82 2.72 6.44
N GLU A 104 -4.03 2.87 6.95
CA GLU A 104 -4.46 4.11 7.57
C GLU A 104 -3.60 4.36 8.80
N GLY A 105 -3.11 5.58 8.98
CA GLY A 105 -2.30 5.95 10.12
C GLY A 105 -0.84 5.53 10.05
N GLY A 106 -0.51 4.66 9.14
CA GLY A 106 0.88 4.24 8.92
C GLY A 106 1.55 3.58 10.11
N TYR A 107 2.86 3.47 10.02
CA TYR A 107 3.64 2.81 11.07
C TYR A 107 3.55 3.56 12.39
N ASP A 108 3.37 4.88 12.35
CA ASP A 108 3.29 5.68 13.57
C ASP A 108 2.15 5.22 14.48
N ALA A 109 1.06 4.75 13.90
CA ALA A 109 -0.09 4.28 14.66
C ALA A 109 -0.14 2.75 14.80
N TRP A 110 0.84 2.06 14.22
CA TRP A 110 0.83 0.60 14.22
C TRP A 110 1.00 0.00 15.60
N LYS A 111 0.18 -0.97 15.91
CA LYS A 111 0.28 -1.69 17.18
C LYS A 111 0.35 -3.17 16.90
N ASP A 112 1.36 -3.81 17.45
CA ASP A 112 1.54 -5.26 17.24
C ASP A 112 0.49 -6.10 17.95
#